data_9339becf1c4b43487cb7596054396849
#
_entry.id   9339becf1c4b43487cb7596054396849
#
_cell.length_a   1.000
_cell.length_b   1.000
_cell.length_c   1.000
_cell.angle_alpha   90.00
_cell.angle_beta   90.00
_cell.angle_gamma   90.00
#
_symmetry.space_group_name_H-M   'P 1'
#
loop_
_entity.id
_entity.type
_entity.pdbx_description
1 polymer ?
#
loop_
_entity_poly.entity_id
_entity_poly.type
_entity_poly.pdbx_seq_one_letter_code
_entity_poly.pdbx_strand_id
1 'polypeptide(L)'
;MNLRIQTTKIRLLGLAAAAVLGMTTSQALELNKGDHVVLIGNALAERMQHHGWLESYAQAAMPDKELVFRNHGFGGDKVNNRPRNSGFPSADAYLEISKADVILALWGYNESFDNSPDAYRADLTKWIDETNGKKYNDKGAPTIVLFSPIAHENLGQANLPDGSANNERLAKYAEVTRQVANEKGVEFVDLFALSQDLYERSKLPLTINGIHL
;
A
#
# COMPACT_ATOMS: atom_id res chain seq x y z
N MET A 1 59.21 -14.72 -56.62
CA MET A 1 59.34 -14.61 -55.17
C MET A 1 57.98 -14.15 -54.64
N ASN A 2 57.08 -15.12 -54.29
CA ASN A 2 55.70 -14.85 -53.92
C ASN A 2 55.53 -14.91 -52.38
N LEU A 3 55.27 -13.76 -51.77
CA LEU A 3 54.94 -13.68 -50.35
C LEU A 3 53.45 -13.98 -50.20
N ARG A 4 53.12 -15.08 -49.55
CA ARG A 4 51.74 -15.37 -49.08
C ARG A 4 51.53 -14.68 -47.71
N ILE A 5 50.58 -13.75 -47.67
CA ILE A 5 50.07 -13.16 -46.42
C ILE A 5 49.00 -14.07 -45.87
N GLN A 6 49.25 -14.65 -44.68
CA GLN A 6 48.23 -15.41 -43.93
C GLN A 6 47.36 -14.43 -43.13
N THR A 7 46.09 -14.40 -43.44
CA THR A 7 45.08 -13.64 -42.67
C THR A 7 44.58 -14.50 -41.52
N THR A 8 44.99 -14.14 -40.31
CA THR A 8 44.48 -14.72 -39.08
C THR A 8 43.09 -14.14 -38.76
N LYS A 9 42.04 -14.98 -38.82
CA LYS A 9 40.69 -14.61 -38.43
C LYS A 9 40.57 -14.66 -36.91
N ILE A 10 40.52 -13.50 -36.28
CA ILE A 10 40.16 -13.35 -34.88
C ILE A 10 38.63 -13.46 -34.80
N ARG A 11 38.13 -14.55 -34.18
CA ARG A 11 36.72 -14.66 -33.81
C ARG A 11 36.49 -13.94 -32.47
N LEU A 12 35.88 -12.77 -32.52
CA LEU A 12 35.31 -12.15 -31.33
C LEU A 12 34.02 -12.92 -30.98
N LEU A 13 34.06 -13.68 -29.88
CA LEU A 13 32.84 -14.15 -29.24
C LEU A 13 32.27 -12.94 -28.43
N GLY A 14 31.24 -12.31 -28.98
CA GLY A 14 30.41 -11.36 -28.23
C GLY A 14 29.47 -12.12 -27.32
N LEU A 15 29.74 -12.11 -25.99
CA LEU A 15 28.76 -12.47 -24.98
C LEU A 15 27.75 -11.33 -24.89
N ALA A 16 26.60 -11.47 -25.54
CA ALA A 16 25.45 -10.60 -25.28
C ALA A 16 24.78 -11.11 -24.01
N ALA A 17 25.09 -10.48 -22.85
CA ALA A 17 24.31 -10.61 -21.63
C ALA A 17 23.00 -9.85 -21.84
N ALA A 18 21.94 -10.54 -22.20
CA ALA A 18 20.59 -9.99 -22.19
C ALA A 18 20.17 -9.83 -20.72
N ALA A 19 20.29 -8.59 -20.20
CA ALA A 19 19.64 -8.22 -18.97
C ALA A 19 18.13 -8.21 -19.24
N VAL A 20 17.43 -9.28 -18.87
CA VAL A 20 15.98 -9.29 -18.80
C VAL A 20 15.61 -8.44 -17.60
N LEU A 21 15.42 -7.15 -17.82
CA LEU A 21 14.69 -6.28 -16.91
C LEU A 21 13.26 -6.82 -16.87
N GLY A 22 12.95 -7.59 -15.83
CA GLY A 22 11.58 -7.98 -15.53
C GLY A 22 10.76 -6.72 -15.25
N MET A 23 10.15 -6.17 -16.29
CA MET A 23 9.04 -5.24 -16.12
C MET A 23 7.91 -6.07 -15.53
N THR A 24 7.78 -6.04 -14.20
CA THR A 24 6.52 -6.41 -13.55
C THR A 24 5.51 -5.37 -13.99
N THR A 25 4.71 -5.71 -14.98
CA THR A 25 3.50 -4.94 -15.27
C THR A 25 2.65 -5.04 -14.01
N SER A 26 2.51 -3.93 -13.27
CA SER A 26 1.47 -3.81 -12.26
C SER A 26 0.16 -4.13 -12.96
N GLN A 27 -0.44 -5.25 -12.61
CA GLN A 27 -1.74 -5.60 -13.14
C GLN A 27 -2.72 -4.73 -12.37
N ALA A 28 -3.40 -3.82 -13.09
CA ALA A 28 -4.36 -2.92 -12.45
C ALA A 28 -5.39 -3.73 -11.65
N LEU A 29 -5.73 -3.25 -10.46
CA LEU A 29 -6.75 -3.86 -9.60
C LEU A 29 -8.03 -4.11 -10.40
N GLU A 30 -8.40 -5.36 -10.57
CA GLU A 30 -9.65 -5.75 -11.21
C GLU A 30 -10.72 -5.95 -10.13
N LEU A 31 -11.78 -5.13 -10.19
CA LEU A 31 -12.94 -5.25 -9.33
C LEU A 31 -14.07 -5.94 -10.09
N ASN A 32 -14.72 -6.91 -9.45
CA ASN A 32 -15.84 -7.63 -10.02
C ASN A 32 -17.18 -7.08 -9.51
N LYS A 33 -18.24 -7.40 -10.22
CA LYS A 33 -19.59 -7.01 -9.81
C LYS A 33 -19.95 -7.63 -8.46
N GLY A 34 -20.38 -6.79 -7.53
CA GLY A 34 -20.78 -7.19 -6.19
C GLY A 34 -19.60 -7.48 -5.25
N ASP A 35 -18.37 -7.05 -5.59
CA ASP A 35 -17.23 -7.21 -4.69
C ASP A 35 -17.40 -6.38 -3.43
N HIS A 36 -17.07 -7.00 -2.30
CA HIS A 36 -16.98 -6.36 -1.01
C HIS A 36 -15.56 -5.83 -0.79
N VAL A 37 -15.42 -4.52 -0.86
CA VAL A 37 -14.17 -3.77 -0.66
C VAL A 37 -14.08 -3.34 0.79
N VAL A 38 -13.11 -3.86 1.52
CA VAL A 38 -12.96 -3.60 2.95
C VAL A 38 -11.69 -2.78 3.20
N LEU A 39 -11.85 -1.61 3.82
CA LEU A 39 -10.73 -0.78 4.28
C LEU A 39 -10.31 -1.28 5.67
N ILE A 40 -9.01 -1.48 5.85
CA ILE A 40 -8.40 -1.78 7.14
C ILE A 40 -7.20 -0.85 7.36
N GLY A 41 -6.83 -0.63 8.59
CA GLY A 41 -5.67 0.19 8.91
C GLY A 41 -5.90 1.05 10.14
N ASN A 42 -5.07 2.06 10.27
CA ASN A 42 -5.06 2.99 11.39
C ASN A 42 -5.97 4.22 11.17
N ALA A 43 -5.62 5.35 11.77
CA ALA A 43 -6.44 6.57 11.75
C ALA A 43 -6.78 7.07 10.34
N LEU A 44 -5.91 6.87 9.34
CA LEU A 44 -6.24 7.28 7.96
C LEU A 44 -7.46 6.50 7.45
N ALA A 45 -7.44 5.18 7.58
CA ALA A 45 -8.58 4.32 7.19
C ALA A 45 -9.83 4.66 8.03
N GLU A 46 -9.68 4.79 9.35
CA GLU A 46 -10.80 5.14 10.24
C GLU A 46 -11.48 6.43 9.80
N ARG A 47 -10.73 7.48 9.55
CA ARG A 47 -11.30 8.79 9.19
C ARG A 47 -12.02 8.82 7.85
N MET A 48 -11.62 7.97 6.91
CA MET A 48 -12.31 7.85 5.61
C MET A 48 -13.80 7.50 5.76
N GLN A 49 -14.22 6.87 6.87
CA GLN A 49 -15.65 6.60 7.13
C GLN A 49 -16.50 7.88 7.29
N HIS A 50 -15.88 9.01 7.68
CA HIS A 50 -16.61 10.24 7.91
C HIS A 50 -16.91 11.03 6.63
N HIS A 51 -16.23 10.73 5.54
CA HIS A 51 -16.28 11.54 4.33
C HIS A 51 -16.79 10.79 3.09
N GLY A 52 -16.67 9.49 3.04
CA GLY A 52 -17.20 8.63 1.96
C GLY A 52 -16.70 8.95 0.54
N TRP A 53 -15.62 9.76 0.38
CA TRP A 53 -15.16 10.19 -0.94
C TRP A 53 -14.67 9.04 -1.80
N LEU A 54 -13.87 8.13 -1.23
CA LEU A 54 -13.36 6.97 -1.97
C LEU A 54 -14.51 6.12 -2.53
N GLU A 55 -15.47 5.81 -1.67
CA GLU A 55 -16.66 5.05 -2.06
C GLU A 55 -17.46 5.78 -3.15
N SER A 56 -17.72 7.07 -2.96
CA SER A 56 -18.48 7.89 -3.92
C SER A 56 -17.80 7.93 -5.28
N TYR A 57 -16.48 8.16 -5.34
CA TYR A 57 -15.73 8.14 -6.59
C TYR A 57 -15.69 6.77 -7.25
N ALA A 58 -15.51 5.70 -6.47
CA ALA A 58 -15.51 4.34 -7.01
C ALA A 58 -16.88 3.97 -7.60
N GLN A 59 -17.98 4.27 -6.89
CA GLN A 59 -19.35 4.03 -7.39
C GLN A 59 -19.65 4.86 -8.63
N ALA A 60 -19.23 6.13 -8.67
CA ALA A 60 -19.42 6.98 -9.84
C ALA A 60 -18.61 6.52 -11.06
N ALA A 61 -17.38 6.02 -10.85
CA ALA A 61 -16.51 5.54 -11.92
C ALA A 61 -16.92 4.16 -12.44
N MET A 62 -17.54 3.33 -11.61
CA MET A 62 -17.85 1.94 -11.89
C MET A 62 -19.28 1.56 -11.43
N PRO A 63 -20.33 2.26 -11.90
CA PRO A 63 -21.70 2.06 -11.40
C PRO A 63 -22.22 0.63 -11.62
N ASP A 64 -21.79 -0.02 -12.70
CA ASP A 64 -22.22 -1.38 -13.05
C ASP A 64 -21.59 -2.46 -12.16
N LYS A 65 -20.57 -2.10 -11.38
CA LYS A 65 -19.90 -3.04 -10.48
C LYS A 65 -20.67 -3.28 -9.18
N GLU A 66 -21.58 -2.41 -8.79
CA GLU A 66 -22.41 -2.57 -7.58
C GLU A 66 -21.57 -2.93 -6.34
N LEU A 67 -20.45 -2.21 -6.15
CA LEU A 67 -19.48 -2.49 -5.09
C LEU A 67 -20.08 -2.26 -3.70
N VAL A 68 -19.66 -3.05 -2.73
CA VAL A 68 -20.05 -2.89 -1.32
C VAL A 68 -18.84 -2.49 -0.50
N PHE A 69 -18.85 -1.29 0.09
CA PHE A 69 -17.74 -0.81 0.92
C PHE A 69 -18.00 -1.07 2.41
N ARG A 70 -16.94 -1.44 3.13
CA ARG A 70 -16.92 -1.54 4.59
C ARG A 70 -15.62 -0.95 5.12
N ASN A 71 -15.70 -0.18 6.20
CA ASN A 71 -14.55 0.41 6.85
C ASN A 71 -14.34 -0.24 8.21
N HIS A 72 -13.20 -0.91 8.38
CA HIS A 72 -12.75 -1.53 9.63
C HIS A 72 -11.52 -0.83 10.20
N GLY A 73 -11.15 0.34 9.66
CA GLY A 73 -10.07 1.17 10.19
C GLY A 73 -10.33 1.54 11.65
N PHE A 74 -9.26 1.54 12.44
CA PHE A 74 -9.32 1.89 13.85
C PHE A 74 -8.05 2.64 14.27
N GLY A 75 -8.22 3.82 14.87
CA GLY A 75 -7.11 4.65 15.35
C GLY A 75 -6.20 3.85 16.31
N GLY A 76 -4.91 3.91 16.09
CA GLY A 76 -3.93 3.16 16.88
C GLY A 76 -3.60 1.75 16.40
N ASP A 77 -4.38 1.17 15.49
CA ASP A 77 -4.07 -0.16 14.95
C ASP A 77 -2.71 -0.22 14.27
N LYS A 78 -2.01 -1.33 14.46
CA LYS A 78 -0.83 -1.78 13.75
C LYS A 78 -1.09 -3.14 13.10
N VAL A 79 -0.30 -3.51 12.12
CA VAL A 79 -0.43 -4.81 11.42
C VAL A 79 -0.54 -5.97 12.41
N ASN A 80 0.36 -6.00 13.41
CA ASN A 80 0.47 -7.08 14.40
C ASN A 80 -0.29 -6.83 15.71
N ASN A 81 -0.88 -5.64 15.88
CA ASN A 81 -1.55 -5.27 17.13
C ASN A 81 -2.84 -4.47 16.85
N ARG A 82 -3.95 -5.18 16.86
CA ARG A 82 -5.30 -4.65 16.60
C ARG A 82 -6.23 -4.99 17.76
N PRO A 83 -6.04 -4.33 18.94
CA PRO A 83 -6.80 -4.64 20.14
C PRO A 83 -8.28 -4.27 19.95
N ARG A 84 -9.15 -5.11 20.48
CA ARG A 84 -10.59 -4.86 20.54
C ARG A 84 -11.08 -5.13 21.96
N ASN A 85 -12.16 -4.47 22.35
CA ASN A 85 -12.79 -4.68 23.64
C ASN A 85 -13.36 -6.10 23.76
N SER A 86 -13.49 -6.58 24.99
CA SER A 86 -14.13 -7.87 25.26
C SER A 86 -15.54 -7.90 24.66
N GLY A 87 -15.86 -8.99 23.95
CA GLY A 87 -17.14 -9.17 23.26
C GLY A 87 -17.19 -8.66 21.82
N PHE A 88 -16.14 -7.94 21.34
CA PHE A 88 -16.03 -7.62 19.93
C PHE A 88 -15.34 -8.75 19.14
N PRO A 89 -15.77 -9.01 17.91
CA PRO A 89 -15.09 -9.94 17.03
C PRO A 89 -13.64 -9.56 16.78
N SER A 90 -12.77 -10.50 16.50
CA SER A 90 -11.41 -10.24 16.06
C SER A 90 -11.39 -9.49 14.71
N ALA A 91 -10.27 -8.88 14.36
CA ALA A 91 -10.12 -8.21 13.07
C ALA A 91 -10.39 -9.16 11.88
N ASP A 92 -9.98 -10.42 11.99
CA ASP A 92 -10.27 -11.43 10.97
C ASP A 92 -11.76 -11.81 10.91
N ALA A 93 -12.40 -11.99 12.08
CA ALA A 93 -13.82 -12.27 12.12
C ALA A 93 -14.66 -11.16 11.48
N TYR A 94 -14.21 -9.91 11.57
CA TYR A 94 -14.86 -8.81 10.86
C TYR A 94 -14.71 -8.90 9.34
N LEU A 95 -13.58 -9.38 8.83
CA LEU A 95 -13.41 -9.64 7.39
C LEU A 95 -14.34 -10.74 6.90
N GLU A 96 -14.57 -11.79 7.71
CA GLU A 96 -15.56 -12.84 7.41
C GLU A 96 -17.01 -12.30 7.42
N ILE A 97 -17.37 -11.53 8.45
CA ILE A 97 -18.69 -10.88 8.54
C ILE A 97 -18.95 -9.98 7.33
N SER A 98 -17.92 -9.28 6.87
CA SER A 98 -17.99 -8.38 5.69
C SER A 98 -17.84 -9.11 4.37
N LYS A 99 -17.53 -10.41 4.37
CA LYS A 99 -17.31 -11.23 3.17
C LYS A 99 -16.27 -10.60 2.23
N ALA A 100 -15.12 -10.17 2.77
CA ALA A 100 -14.12 -9.38 2.05
C ALA A 100 -13.65 -10.08 0.78
N ASP A 101 -13.86 -9.44 -0.38
CA ASP A 101 -13.29 -9.81 -1.68
C ASP A 101 -11.99 -9.06 -1.93
N VAL A 102 -11.96 -7.78 -1.57
CA VAL A 102 -10.81 -6.89 -1.72
C VAL A 102 -10.51 -6.20 -0.39
N ILE A 103 -9.24 -6.21 0.01
CA ILE A 103 -8.77 -5.56 1.24
C ILE A 103 -7.85 -4.41 0.87
N LEU A 104 -8.26 -3.18 1.18
CA LEU A 104 -7.45 -1.98 1.09
C LEU A 104 -6.76 -1.75 2.45
N ALA A 105 -5.46 -2.00 2.52
CA ALA A 105 -4.69 -2.04 3.77
C ALA A 105 -3.79 -0.81 3.92
N LEU A 106 -4.10 0.05 4.90
CA LEU A 106 -3.44 1.34 5.16
C LEU A 106 -2.60 1.27 6.45
N TRP A 107 -1.37 0.77 6.32
CA TRP A 107 -0.43 0.55 7.43
C TRP A 107 0.80 1.46 7.36
N GLY A 108 1.68 1.36 8.36
CA GLY A 108 3.00 1.98 8.37
C GLY A 108 3.11 3.25 9.21
N TYR A 109 2.03 4.01 9.40
CA TYR A 109 2.08 5.24 10.18
C TYR A 109 2.37 4.97 11.66
N ASN A 110 1.55 4.15 12.32
CA ASN A 110 1.71 3.84 13.75
C ASN A 110 2.96 3.02 14.02
N GLU A 111 3.28 2.09 13.14
CA GLU A 111 4.50 1.27 13.20
C GLU A 111 5.76 2.13 13.11
N SER A 112 5.69 3.27 12.41
CA SER A 112 6.84 4.16 12.25
C SER A 112 7.38 4.71 13.58
N PHE A 113 6.55 4.81 14.62
CA PHE A 113 6.97 5.26 15.95
C PHE A 113 7.81 4.22 16.70
N ASP A 114 7.79 2.95 16.30
CA ASP A 114 8.61 1.91 16.89
C ASP A 114 10.07 1.96 16.38
N ASN A 115 10.36 2.77 15.35
CA ASN A 115 11.68 2.87 14.70
C ASN A 115 12.29 1.52 14.30
N SER A 116 11.47 0.56 13.93
CA SER A 116 11.88 -0.79 13.54
C SER A 116 11.27 -1.18 12.17
N PRO A 117 11.83 -0.69 11.05
CA PRO A 117 11.35 -1.04 9.70
C PRO A 117 11.43 -2.55 9.42
N ASP A 118 12.42 -3.25 9.97
CA ASP A 118 12.57 -4.70 9.78
C ASP A 118 11.47 -5.49 10.50
N ALA A 119 11.07 -5.08 11.70
CA ALA A 119 9.94 -5.68 12.41
C ALA A 119 8.64 -5.44 11.63
N TYR A 120 8.43 -4.21 11.14
CA TYR A 120 7.27 -3.90 10.29
C TYR A 120 7.23 -4.75 9.02
N ARG A 121 8.38 -4.93 8.34
CA ARG A 121 8.51 -5.84 7.19
C ARG A 121 8.07 -7.25 7.53
N ALA A 122 8.58 -7.79 8.63
CA ALA A 122 8.26 -9.14 9.08
C ALA A 122 6.76 -9.29 9.38
N ASP A 123 6.17 -8.35 10.11
CA ASP A 123 4.76 -8.34 10.47
C ASP A 123 3.85 -8.21 9.23
N LEU A 124 4.19 -7.31 8.30
CA LEU A 124 3.43 -7.10 7.07
C LEU A 124 3.49 -8.35 6.16
N THR A 125 4.69 -8.93 6.02
CA THR A 125 4.90 -10.16 5.27
C THR A 125 4.05 -11.30 5.83
N LYS A 126 4.14 -11.52 7.14
CA LYS A 126 3.36 -12.54 7.84
C LYS A 126 1.86 -12.33 7.67
N TRP A 127 1.39 -11.09 7.84
CA TRP A 127 -0.04 -10.77 7.69
C TRP A 127 -0.54 -11.08 6.27
N ILE A 128 0.22 -10.75 5.23
CA ILE A 128 -0.14 -11.06 3.84
C ILE A 128 -0.23 -12.57 3.62
N ASP A 129 0.77 -13.32 4.10
CA ASP A 129 0.81 -14.78 3.95
C ASP A 129 -0.38 -15.45 4.64
N GLU A 130 -0.69 -15.03 5.87
CA GLU A 130 -1.85 -15.52 6.61
C GLU A 130 -3.18 -15.16 5.93
N THR A 131 -3.28 -13.93 5.39
CA THR A 131 -4.49 -13.44 4.71
C THR A 131 -4.73 -14.15 3.38
N ASN A 132 -3.67 -14.39 2.61
CA ASN A 132 -3.74 -15.16 1.36
C ASN A 132 -4.13 -16.63 1.57
N GLY A 133 -3.90 -17.16 2.77
CA GLY A 133 -4.36 -18.52 3.16
C GLY A 133 -5.83 -18.57 3.58
N LYS A 134 -6.53 -17.44 3.67
CA LYS A 134 -7.92 -17.37 4.17
C LYS A 134 -8.95 -17.19 3.07
N LYS A 135 -10.16 -17.54 3.39
CA LYS A 135 -11.35 -17.29 2.57
C LYS A 135 -12.38 -16.61 3.45
N TYR A 136 -12.61 -15.33 3.20
CA TYR A 136 -13.63 -14.56 3.93
C TYR A 136 -15.01 -14.65 3.28
N ASN A 137 -15.07 -15.30 2.13
CA ASN A 137 -16.27 -15.56 1.35
C ASN A 137 -16.13 -16.91 0.61
N ASP A 138 -17.12 -17.28 -0.20
CA ASP A 138 -17.11 -18.54 -0.95
C ASP A 138 -16.30 -18.48 -2.27
N LYS A 139 -15.77 -17.28 -2.64
CA LYS A 139 -15.10 -17.06 -3.93
C LYS A 139 -13.60 -17.40 -3.92
N GLY A 140 -12.90 -17.24 -2.79
CA GLY A 140 -11.47 -17.52 -2.69
C GLY A 140 -10.72 -16.63 -1.70
N ALA A 141 -9.39 -16.55 -1.86
CA ALA A 141 -8.56 -15.62 -1.11
C ALA A 141 -8.88 -14.17 -1.54
N PRO A 142 -8.84 -13.20 -0.62
CA PRO A 142 -9.08 -11.80 -0.97
C PRO A 142 -7.94 -11.23 -1.80
N THR A 143 -8.25 -10.27 -2.66
CA THR A 143 -7.22 -9.42 -3.28
C THR A 143 -6.74 -8.39 -2.27
N ILE A 144 -5.42 -8.26 -2.09
CA ILE A 144 -4.81 -7.31 -1.16
C ILE A 144 -4.22 -6.15 -1.94
N VAL A 145 -4.54 -4.93 -1.52
CA VAL A 145 -3.91 -3.69 -1.98
C VAL A 145 -3.27 -3.00 -0.78
N LEU A 146 -1.97 -2.79 -0.83
CA LEU A 146 -1.23 -2.09 0.20
C LEU A 146 -1.13 -0.59 -0.13
N PHE A 147 -1.33 0.23 0.86
CA PHE A 147 -1.13 1.67 0.77
C PHE A 147 0.00 2.10 1.71
N SER A 148 0.89 2.96 1.23
CA SER A 148 1.82 3.63 2.12
C SER A 148 1.08 4.63 3.02
N PRO A 149 1.67 5.05 4.17
CA PRO A 149 1.16 6.21 4.90
C PRO A 149 1.19 7.45 4.01
N ILE A 150 0.34 8.45 4.30
CA ILE A 150 0.48 9.79 3.74
C ILE A 150 1.67 10.52 4.36
N ALA A 151 2.24 11.50 3.65
CA ALA A 151 3.24 12.39 4.21
C ALA A 151 2.63 13.33 5.27
N HIS A 152 3.49 13.91 6.11
CA HIS A 152 3.12 14.99 7.03
C HIS A 152 3.18 16.30 6.28
N GLU A 153 2.07 17.03 6.22
CA GLU A 153 1.97 18.34 5.62
C GLU A 153 2.52 19.43 6.55
N ASN A 154 3.39 20.28 6.05
CA ASN A 154 3.83 21.46 6.78
C ASN A 154 2.78 22.58 6.68
N LEU A 155 2.06 22.82 7.77
CA LEU A 155 1.02 23.87 7.83
C LEU A 155 1.59 25.26 8.14
N GLY A 156 2.89 25.40 8.42
CA GLY A 156 3.52 26.66 8.76
C GLY A 156 3.02 27.29 10.09
N GLN A 157 2.35 26.50 10.95
CA GLN A 157 1.81 26.97 12.22
C GLN A 157 2.80 26.73 13.35
N ALA A 158 3.02 27.76 14.18
CA ALA A 158 4.04 27.72 15.25
C ALA A 158 3.81 26.64 16.33
N ASN A 159 2.56 26.17 16.49
CA ASN A 159 2.18 25.13 17.44
C ASN A 159 2.12 23.73 16.85
N LEU A 160 2.42 23.57 15.56
CA LEU A 160 2.46 22.28 14.86
C LEU A 160 3.88 22.01 14.33
N PRO A 161 4.32 20.75 14.34
CA PRO A 161 5.60 20.38 13.73
C PRO A 161 5.58 20.62 12.22
N ASP A 162 6.73 20.92 11.64
CA ASP A 162 6.89 21.10 10.19
C ASP A 162 6.83 19.81 9.38
N GLY A 163 6.83 18.67 10.05
CA GLY A 163 6.73 17.36 9.42
C GLY A 163 8.02 16.77 8.91
N SER A 164 9.14 17.51 8.86
CA SER A 164 10.39 17.03 8.25
C SER A 164 10.89 15.72 8.86
N ALA A 165 11.04 15.66 10.20
CA ALA A 165 11.47 14.46 10.91
C ALA A 165 10.47 13.31 10.77
N ASN A 166 9.17 13.59 10.70
CA ASN A 166 8.15 12.59 10.44
C ASN A 166 8.29 12.03 9.02
N ASN A 167 8.50 12.87 8.03
CA ASN A 167 8.61 12.47 6.64
C ASN A 167 9.85 11.62 6.38
N GLU A 168 11.00 11.93 7.00
CA GLU A 168 12.18 11.06 6.96
C GLU A 168 11.89 9.64 7.49
N ARG A 169 11.10 9.55 8.55
CA ARG A 169 10.68 8.28 9.11
C ARG A 169 9.65 7.58 8.24
N LEU A 170 8.60 8.27 7.82
CA LEU A 170 7.51 7.72 7.01
C LEU A 170 7.97 7.21 5.66
N ALA A 171 8.94 7.89 5.02
CA ALA A 171 9.55 7.45 3.76
C ALA A 171 10.13 6.03 3.86
N LYS A 172 10.75 5.67 4.99
CA LYS A 172 11.29 4.33 5.22
C LYS A 172 10.20 3.27 5.27
N TYR A 173 9.06 3.58 5.90
CA TYR A 173 7.92 2.67 5.99
C TYR A 173 7.15 2.56 4.67
N ALA A 174 7.04 3.64 3.92
CA ALA A 174 6.49 3.62 2.57
C ALA A 174 7.33 2.71 1.65
N GLU A 175 8.68 2.84 1.72
CA GLU A 175 9.59 2.00 0.95
C GLU A 175 9.51 0.51 1.37
N VAL A 176 9.43 0.20 2.67
CA VAL A 176 9.23 -1.17 3.14
C VAL A 176 7.91 -1.73 2.62
N THR A 177 6.82 -0.96 2.67
CA THR A 177 5.52 -1.39 2.14
C THR A 177 5.61 -1.72 0.66
N ARG A 178 6.26 -0.85 -0.13
CA ARG A 178 6.48 -1.06 -1.57
C ARG A 178 7.29 -2.34 -1.85
N GLN A 179 8.38 -2.56 -1.10
CA GLN A 179 9.22 -3.74 -1.26
C GLN A 179 8.46 -5.03 -0.94
N VAL A 180 7.74 -5.06 0.18
CA VAL A 180 6.92 -6.22 0.57
C VAL A 180 5.82 -6.48 -0.46
N ALA A 181 5.16 -5.44 -0.96
CA ALA A 181 4.17 -5.58 -2.02
C ALA A 181 4.75 -6.27 -3.27
N ASN A 182 5.91 -5.81 -3.73
CA ASN A 182 6.62 -6.40 -4.87
C ASN A 182 7.03 -7.87 -4.60
N GLU A 183 7.58 -8.16 -3.42
CA GLU A 183 8.01 -9.51 -3.02
C GLU A 183 6.83 -10.49 -2.94
N LYS A 184 5.67 -10.01 -2.52
CA LYS A 184 4.45 -10.81 -2.35
C LYS A 184 3.53 -10.80 -3.57
N GLY A 185 3.83 -9.99 -4.59
CA GLY A 185 3.01 -9.88 -5.78
C GLY A 185 1.62 -9.29 -5.50
N VAL A 186 1.50 -8.40 -4.51
CA VAL A 186 0.25 -7.67 -4.21
C VAL A 186 0.35 -6.23 -4.70
N GLU A 187 -0.79 -5.61 -4.97
CA GLU A 187 -0.86 -4.23 -5.45
C GLU A 187 -0.35 -3.22 -4.41
N PHE A 188 0.26 -2.14 -4.89
CA PHE A 188 0.78 -1.06 -4.03
C PHE A 188 0.37 0.31 -4.55
N VAL A 189 -0.09 1.16 -3.64
CA VAL A 189 -0.41 2.57 -3.90
C VAL A 189 0.47 3.46 -3.02
N ASP A 190 1.30 4.28 -3.64
CA ASP A 190 2.20 5.19 -2.96
C ASP A 190 1.50 6.50 -2.57
N LEU A 191 0.80 6.48 -1.43
CA LEU A 191 0.16 7.69 -0.89
C LEU A 191 1.20 8.68 -0.36
N PHE A 192 2.40 8.23 0.05
CA PHE A 192 3.44 9.11 0.56
C PHE A 192 3.91 10.08 -0.51
N ALA A 193 4.33 9.55 -1.66
CA ALA A 193 4.76 10.38 -2.78
C ALA A 193 3.62 11.24 -3.33
N LEU A 194 2.42 10.67 -3.47
CA LEU A 194 1.25 11.39 -3.97
C LEU A 194 0.84 12.56 -3.07
N SER A 195 0.87 12.37 -1.75
CA SER A 195 0.51 13.43 -0.82
C SER A 195 1.56 14.55 -0.77
N GLN A 196 2.86 14.22 -0.85
CA GLN A 196 3.92 15.23 -0.96
C GLN A 196 3.72 16.13 -2.17
N ASP A 197 3.50 15.55 -3.35
CA ASP A 197 3.24 16.30 -4.58
C ASP A 197 1.96 17.15 -4.48
N LEU A 198 0.92 16.65 -3.83
CA LEU A 198 -0.30 17.42 -3.60
C LEU A 198 -0.08 18.60 -2.65
N TYR A 199 0.66 18.41 -1.55
CA TYR A 199 0.95 19.48 -0.59
C TYR A 199 1.81 20.61 -1.21
N GLU A 200 2.78 20.25 -2.06
CA GLU A 200 3.59 21.23 -2.76
C GLU A 200 2.79 22.08 -3.76
N ARG A 201 1.79 21.51 -4.39
CA ARG A 201 0.96 22.21 -5.39
C ARG A 201 -0.25 22.93 -4.82
N SER A 202 -0.71 22.52 -3.64
CA SER A 202 -1.90 23.12 -3.02
C SER A 202 -1.60 24.49 -2.43
N LYS A 203 -2.53 25.44 -2.65
CA LYS A 203 -2.49 26.76 -2.00
C LYS A 203 -3.22 26.76 -0.66
N LEU A 204 -3.93 25.70 -0.34
CA LEU A 204 -4.70 25.54 0.88
C LEU A 204 -4.23 24.30 1.63
N PRO A 205 -4.29 24.32 2.97
CA PRO A 205 -4.05 23.10 3.75
C PRO A 205 -4.96 21.96 3.30
N LEU A 206 -4.39 20.78 3.16
CA LEU A 206 -5.11 19.55 2.81
C LEU A 206 -5.33 18.65 4.03
N THR A 207 -4.67 18.97 5.14
CA THR A 207 -4.85 18.26 6.41
C THR A 207 -5.25 19.23 7.53
N ILE A 208 -5.85 18.69 8.59
CA ILE A 208 -6.27 19.49 9.75
C ILE A 208 -5.06 19.90 10.61
N ASN A 209 -4.09 19.02 10.78
CA ASN A 209 -2.97 19.19 11.70
C ASN A 209 -1.65 18.59 11.16
N GLY A 210 -1.54 18.47 9.87
CA GLY A 210 -0.38 17.89 9.18
C GLY A 210 -0.49 16.38 8.92
N ILE A 211 -1.33 15.64 9.60
CA ILE A 211 -1.40 14.16 9.53
C ILE A 211 -2.81 13.57 9.40
N HIS A 212 -3.85 14.37 9.59
CA HIS A 212 -5.24 13.92 9.49
C HIS A 212 -5.98 14.67 8.38
N LEU A 213 -6.67 13.93 7.54
CA LEU A 213 -7.57 14.44 6.51
C LEU A 213 -8.90 14.89 7.10
#